data_3e17b13f0d9ff8d33110bd47cd2e8a9d
#
_entry.id   3e17b13f0d9ff8d33110bd47cd2e8a9d
#
_cell.length_a   1.000
_cell.length_b   1.000
_cell.length_c   1.000
_cell.angle_alpha   90.00
_cell.angle_beta   90.00
_cell.angle_gamma   90.00
#
_symmetry.space_group_name_H-M   'P 1'
#
loop_
_entity.id
_entity.type
_entity.pdbx_description
1 polymer ?
#
loop_
_entity_poly.entity_id
_entity_poly.type
_entity_poly.pdbx_seq_one_letter_code
_entity_poly.pdbx_strand_id
1 'polypeptide(L)'
;MRRANVLSAYFLLLWTTSGWPASPFAGLTNCSSGVGADQRQRCDDEAFKEVQTRSQSTQLDGGWRLVKSRNPGGGADAVAVMHAVDAAKSDIGLAGLSFQCGRHGVEMVLILLQPLPRSGRPVVILSAGSKQTEFEASVLQTGEALLLPQTASTLAIGEWQSTPELSVQINIKPGPIRGAVPIAGLSNALRYLSQNCPAR
;
A
#
# COMPACT_ATOMS: atom_id res chain seq x y z
N MET A 1 -13.56 72.55 -18.00
CA MET A 1 -13.86 72.35 -16.58
C MET A 1 -14.79 71.13 -16.45
N ARG A 2 -14.30 69.98 -16.05
CA ARG A 2 -15.07 68.88 -15.42
C ARG A 2 -14.05 67.87 -14.88
N ARG A 3 -14.08 67.72 -13.55
CA ARG A 3 -13.18 66.85 -12.77
C ARG A 3 -13.64 65.40 -12.91
N ALA A 4 -12.73 64.50 -13.21
CA ALA A 4 -12.94 63.07 -13.15
C ALA A 4 -12.46 62.53 -11.80
N ASN A 5 -13.37 61.91 -11.04
CA ASN A 5 -13.11 61.21 -9.81
C ASN A 5 -12.54 59.82 -10.09
N VAL A 6 -11.36 59.57 -9.56
CA VAL A 6 -10.74 58.25 -9.56
C VAL A 6 -11.18 57.50 -8.29
N LEU A 7 -12.04 56.49 -8.47
CA LEU A 7 -12.41 55.54 -7.40
C LEU A 7 -11.40 54.42 -7.42
N SER A 8 -10.54 54.43 -6.39
CA SER A 8 -9.55 53.37 -6.11
C SER A 8 -10.26 52.23 -5.43
N ALA A 9 -10.50 51.13 -6.14
CA ALA A 9 -11.03 49.88 -5.57
C ALA A 9 -9.88 49.05 -4.97
N TYR A 10 -9.80 49.03 -3.65
CA TYR A 10 -8.92 48.08 -2.94
C TYR A 10 -9.48 46.67 -3.02
N PHE A 11 -8.81 45.84 -3.80
CA PHE A 11 -9.09 44.42 -3.87
C PHE A 11 -8.34 43.71 -2.72
N LEU A 12 -9.05 43.43 -1.63
CA LEU A 12 -8.56 42.59 -0.52
C LEU A 12 -8.52 41.15 -1.01
N LEU A 13 -7.34 40.69 -1.39
CA LEU A 13 -7.01 39.30 -1.62
C LEU A 13 -7.02 38.54 -0.29
N LEU A 14 -8.15 37.88 -0.02
CA LEU A 14 -8.24 36.86 1.03
C LEU A 14 -7.43 35.64 0.57
N TRP A 15 -6.24 35.51 1.09
CA TRP A 15 -5.45 34.29 0.97
C TRP A 15 -6.09 33.23 1.86
N THR A 16 -6.90 32.37 1.24
CA THR A 16 -7.31 31.12 1.87
C THR A 16 -6.08 30.21 1.93
N THR A 17 -5.50 30.07 3.09
CA THR A 17 -4.47 29.08 3.38
C THR A 17 -5.10 27.69 3.22
N SER A 18 -4.90 27.08 2.07
CA SER A 18 -5.22 25.69 1.84
C SER A 18 -4.38 24.87 2.81
N GLY A 19 -4.99 24.43 3.91
CA GLY A 19 -4.36 23.52 4.85
C GLY A 19 -4.02 22.22 4.11
N TRP A 20 -2.75 21.97 3.88
CA TRP A 20 -2.24 20.70 3.42
C TRP A 20 -2.58 19.66 4.49
N PRO A 21 -3.10 18.48 4.11
CA PRO A 21 -3.33 17.42 5.09
C PRO A 21 -2.01 17.11 5.78
N ALA A 22 -2.02 17.22 7.11
CA ALA A 22 -0.86 16.90 7.92
C ALA A 22 -0.38 15.48 7.59
N SER A 23 0.90 15.38 7.24
CA SER A 23 1.54 14.09 7.01
C SER A 23 1.34 13.21 8.25
N PRO A 24 1.03 11.90 8.10
CA PRO A 24 0.89 10.99 9.24
C PRO A 24 2.17 10.86 10.08
N PHE A 25 3.29 11.40 9.57
CA PHE A 25 4.58 11.49 10.26
C PHE A 25 4.83 12.84 10.94
N ALA A 26 3.87 13.77 10.97
CA ALA A 26 4.04 15.08 11.60
C ALA A 26 4.31 15.00 13.13
N GLY A 27 3.97 13.88 13.78
CA GLY A 27 4.30 13.61 15.18
C GLY A 27 5.76 13.19 15.43
N LEU A 28 6.50 12.76 14.39
CA LEU A 28 7.88 12.27 14.51
C LEU A 28 8.93 13.39 14.43
N THR A 29 8.53 14.62 14.15
CA THR A 29 9.46 15.76 14.00
C THR A 29 10.19 16.14 15.28
N ASN A 30 9.70 15.74 16.45
CA ASN A 30 10.35 15.99 17.74
C ASN A 30 11.45 14.95 18.07
N CYS A 31 11.62 13.92 17.25
CA CYS A 31 12.64 12.88 17.39
C CYS A 31 13.86 13.14 16.50
N SER A 32 14.02 14.37 15.97
CA SER A 32 15.09 14.74 15.05
C SER A 32 16.47 14.81 15.72
N SER A 33 17.51 14.76 14.90
CA SER A 33 18.94 14.81 15.23
C SER A 33 19.28 15.94 16.23
N GLY A 34 19.74 15.59 17.42
CA GLY A 34 20.11 16.53 18.51
C GLY A 34 19.61 16.11 19.88
N VAL A 35 18.75 15.13 19.98
CA VAL A 35 18.22 14.56 21.23
C VAL A 35 19.12 13.42 21.71
N GLY A 36 19.28 13.28 23.02
CA GLY A 36 20.05 12.21 23.64
C GLY A 36 19.55 10.80 23.26
N ALA A 37 20.40 9.78 23.37
CA ALA A 37 20.08 8.42 22.99
C ALA A 37 18.80 7.88 23.67
N ASP A 38 18.63 8.18 24.96
CA ASP A 38 17.46 7.76 25.75
C ASP A 38 16.14 8.41 25.25
N GLN A 39 16.22 9.63 24.75
CA GLN A 39 15.06 10.33 24.22
C GLN A 39 14.68 9.84 22.84
N ARG A 40 15.65 9.46 22.00
CA ARG A 40 15.41 8.76 20.73
C ARG A 40 14.73 7.41 20.96
N GLN A 41 15.23 6.63 21.89
CA GLN A 41 14.64 5.33 22.19
C GLN A 41 13.20 5.43 22.68
N ARG A 42 12.87 6.44 23.52
CA ARG A 42 11.48 6.69 23.93
C ARG A 42 10.59 7.11 22.76
N CYS A 43 11.08 7.97 21.86
CA CYS A 43 10.37 8.34 20.64
C CYS A 43 10.10 7.14 19.74
N ASP A 44 11.10 6.29 19.54
CA ASP A 44 10.96 5.08 18.73
C ASP A 44 9.95 4.11 19.36
N ASP A 45 10.00 3.93 20.69
CA ASP A 45 9.05 3.12 21.45
C ASP A 45 7.60 3.66 21.37
N GLU A 46 7.43 4.99 21.44
CA GLU A 46 6.12 5.64 21.30
C GLU A 46 5.58 5.51 19.88
N ALA A 47 6.42 5.73 18.87
CA ALA A 47 6.05 5.56 17.47
C ALA A 47 5.69 4.11 17.17
N PHE A 48 6.43 3.16 17.71
CA PHE A 48 6.16 1.73 17.56
C PHE A 48 4.85 1.32 18.24
N LYS A 49 4.57 1.82 19.45
CA LYS A 49 3.29 1.61 20.14
C LYS A 49 2.12 2.22 19.37
N GLU A 50 2.30 3.40 18.80
CA GLU A 50 1.26 4.06 18.00
C GLU A 50 0.95 3.28 16.72
N VAL A 51 1.96 2.75 16.04
CA VAL A 51 1.77 1.85 14.89
C VAL A 51 1.06 0.57 15.30
N GLN A 52 1.45 -0.06 16.42
CA GLN A 52 0.79 -1.26 16.94
C GLN A 52 -0.67 -1.01 17.34
N THR A 53 -0.99 0.14 17.92
CA THR A 53 -2.37 0.49 18.29
C THR A 53 -3.24 0.85 17.09
N ARG A 54 -2.64 1.30 15.98
CA ARG A 54 -3.35 1.66 14.74
C ARG A 54 -3.60 0.49 13.81
N SER A 55 -2.83 -0.58 13.92
CA SER A 55 -3.02 -1.76 13.08
C SER A 55 -3.20 -3.02 13.92
N GLN A 56 -4.26 -3.77 13.60
CA GLN A 56 -4.51 -5.08 14.16
C GLN A 56 -4.15 -6.13 13.13
N SER A 57 -3.39 -7.14 13.53
CA SER A 57 -3.01 -8.25 12.66
C SER A 57 -3.48 -9.56 13.27
N THR A 58 -4.20 -10.35 12.47
CA THR A 58 -4.68 -11.68 12.83
C THR A 58 -4.08 -12.70 11.87
N GLN A 59 -3.44 -13.73 12.42
CA GLN A 59 -2.93 -14.84 11.63
C GLN A 59 -4.09 -15.68 11.10
N LEU A 60 -4.05 -16.01 9.82
CA LEU A 60 -4.97 -16.92 9.14
C LEU A 60 -4.24 -18.19 8.71
N ASP A 61 -5.00 -19.16 8.21
CA ASP A 61 -4.44 -20.39 7.67
C ASP A 61 -3.54 -20.14 6.44
N GLY A 62 -2.61 -21.06 6.20
CA GLY A 62 -1.73 -20.99 5.04
C GLY A 62 -0.70 -19.87 5.07
N GLY A 63 -0.40 -19.29 6.25
CA GLY A 63 0.58 -18.20 6.38
C GLY A 63 0.03 -16.80 6.09
N TRP A 64 -1.24 -16.68 5.74
CA TRP A 64 -1.90 -15.39 5.51
C TRP A 64 -2.09 -14.61 6.80
N ARG A 65 -2.12 -13.28 6.70
CA ARG A 65 -2.43 -12.36 7.79
C ARG A 65 -3.52 -11.40 7.36
N LEU A 66 -4.59 -11.28 8.17
CA LEU A 66 -5.56 -10.21 8.05
C LEU A 66 -5.01 -9.00 8.80
N VAL A 67 -4.89 -7.87 8.13
CA VAL A 67 -4.43 -6.60 8.69
C VAL A 67 -5.56 -5.58 8.58
N LYS A 68 -5.89 -4.95 9.70
CA LYS A 68 -6.83 -3.82 9.77
C LYS A 68 -6.06 -2.61 10.26
N SER A 69 -6.06 -1.54 9.49
CA SER A 69 -5.40 -0.29 9.84
C SER A 69 -6.43 0.83 9.95
N ARG A 70 -6.42 1.51 11.10
CA ARG A 70 -7.31 2.67 11.30
C ARG A 70 -6.94 3.79 10.34
N ASN A 71 -7.94 4.37 9.69
CA ASN A 71 -7.74 5.52 8.83
C ASN A 71 -7.49 6.78 9.68
N PRO A 72 -6.29 7.39 9.63
CA PRO A 72 -5.97 8.57 10.46
C PRO A 72 -6.80 9.79 10.10
N GLY A 73 -7.32 9.87 8.88
CA GLY A 73 -8.20 10.95 8.40
C GLY A 73 -9.69 10.75 8.75
N GLY A 74 -10.03 9.71 9.51
CA GLY A 74 -11.41 9.29 9.73
C GLY A 74 -11.98 8.52 8.55
N GLY A 75 -13.12 7.87 8.74
CA GLY A 75 -13.75 7.00 7.73
C GLY A 75 -13.49 5.52 8.01
N ALA A 76 -13.75 4.67 7.02
CA ALA A 76 -13.60 3.23 7.17
C ALA A 76 -12.14 2.81 7.31
N ASP A 77 -11.89 1.82 8.16
CA ASP A 77 -10.59 1.21 8.32
C ASP A 77 -10.12 0.55 7.01
N ALA A 78 -8.83 0.64 6.73
CA ALA A 78 -8.22 -0.12 5.64
C ALA A 78 -8.08 -1.59 6.07
N VAL A 79 -8.54 -2.50 5.21
CA VAL A 79 -8.50 -3.94 5.46
C VAL A 79 -7.76 -4.62 4.33
N ALA A 80 -6.81 -5.48 4.68
CA ALA A 80 -6.04 -6.26 3.74
C ALA A 80 -5.73 -7.65 4.28
N VAL A 81 -5.53 -8.61 3.39
CA VAL A 81 -4.89 -9.89 3.69
C VAL A 81 -3.55 -9.94 2.97
N MET A 82 -2.50 -10.38 3.64
CA MET A 82 -1.13 -10.36 3.13
C MET A 82 -0.44 -11.70 3.34
N HIS A 83 0.46 -12.02 2.43
CA HIS A 83 1.38 -13.14 2.54
C HIS A 83 2.80 -12.71 2.17
N ALA A 84 3.79 -13.10 2.96
CA ALA A 84 5.19 -12.87 2.64
C ALA A 84 5.64 -13.79 1.48
N VAL A 85 6.69 -13.38 0.78
CA VAL A 85 7.35 -14.26 -0.21
C VAL A 85 8.02 -15.44 0.47
N ASP A 86 8.27 -16.50 -0.31
CA ASP A 86 9.24 -17.52 0.06
C ASP A 86 10.65 -16.94 -0.10
N ALA A 87 11.30 -16.65 1.02
CA ALA A 87 12.61 -15.99 1.03
C ALA A 87 13.71 -16.82 0.35
N ALA A 88 13.56 -18.15 0.29
CA ALA A 88 14.53 -19.03 -0.38
C ALA A 88 14.41 -18.99 -1.92
N LYS A 89 13.27 -18.51 -2.44
CA LYS A 89 12.94 -18.47 -3.87
C LYS A 89 12.78 -17.04 -4.41
N SER A 90 13.06 -16.03 -3.60
CA SER A 90 12.73 -14.64 -3.94
C SER A 90 13.92 -13.74 -3.82
N ASP A 91 14.01 -12.78 -4.74
CA ASP A 91 14.93 -11.65 -4.65
C ASP A 91 14.56 -10.76 -3.47
N ILE A 92 15.56 -10.15 -2.84
CA ILE A 92 15.38 -9.29 -1.67
C ILE A 92 14.48 -8.07 -1.93
N GLY A 93 14.27 -7.70 -3.19
CA GLY A 93 13.42 -6.57 -3.57
C GLY A 93 11.92 -6.81 -3.43
N LEU A 94 11.46 -8.09 -3.37
CA LEU A 94 10.05 -8.46 -3.23
C LEU A 94 9.76 -8.88 -1.79
N ALA A 95 8.82 -8.21 -1.12
CA ALA A 95 8.46 -8.51 0.26
C ALA A 95 7.23 -9.43 0.37
N GLY A 96 6.26 -9.29 -0.52
CA GLY A 96 5.04 -10.07 -0.44
C GLY A 96 3.94 -9.67 -1.41
N LEU A 97 2.80 -10.30 -1.16
CA LEU A 97 1.56 -10.09 -1.87
C LEU A 97 0.47 -9.67 -0.88
N SER A 98 -0.35 -8.72 -1.27
CA SER A 98 -1.50 -8.28 -0.50
C SER A 98 -2.76 -8.23 -1.37
N PHE A 99 -3.89 -8.56 -0.79
CA PHE A 99 -5.21 -8.23 -1.32
C PHE A 99 -5.89 -7.27 -0.36
N GLN A 100 -6.44 -6.19 -0.87
CA GLN A 100 -7.07 -5.14 -0.07
C GLN A 100 -8.47 -4.80 -0.58
N CYS A 101 -9.28 -4.16 0.28
CA CYS A 101 -10.57 -3.62 -0.11
C CYS A 101 -10.38 -2.34 -0.91
N GLY A 102 -10.57 -2.41 -2.21
CA GLY A 102 -10.50 -1.26 -3.11
C GLY A 102 -11.87 -0.69 -3.48
N ARG A 103 -11.89 0.37 -4.29
CA ARG A 103 -13.15 1.02 -4.72
C ARG A 103 -14.04 0.13 -5.58
N HIS A 104 -13.47 -0.78 -6.34
CA HIS A 104 -14.18 -1.64 -7.29
C HIS A 104 -14.19 -3.12 -6.89
N GLY A 105 -13.86 -3.43 -5.65
CA GLY A 105 -13.75 -4.79 -5.14
C GLY A 105 -12.41 -5.07 -4.50
N VAL A 106 -11.99 -6.32 -4.57
CA VAL A 106 -10.67 -6.73 -4.08
C VAL A 106 -9.59 -6.25 -5.07
N GLU A 107 -8.59 -5.57 -4.57
CA GLU A 107 -7.41 -5.11 -5.32
C GLU A 107 -6.20 -5.94 -4.92
N MET A 108 -5.40 -6.34 -5.91
CA MET A 108 -4.15 -7.08 -5.71
C MET A 108 -2.96 -6.13 -5.74
N VAL A 109 -2.09 -6.23 -4.75
CA VAL A 109 -0.92 -5.36 -4.57
C VAL A 109 0.32 -6.21 -4.29
N LEU A 110 1.41 -5.97 -5.03
CA LEU A 110 2.73 -6.49 -4.69
C LEU A 110 3.48 -5.49 -3.81
N ILE A 111 4.12 -6.00 -2.77
CA ILE A 111 4.86 -5.19 -1.79
C ILE A 111 6.35 -5.32 -2.08
N LEU A 112 7.03 -4.19 -2.19
CA LEU A 112 8.45 -4.09 -2.48
C LEU A 112 9.22 -3.56 -1.26
N LEU A 113 10.48 -3.97 -1.11
CA LEU A 113 11.38 -3.41 -0.10
C LEU A 113 12.10 -2.15 -0.57
N GLN A 114 12.13 -1.90 -1.88
CA GLN A 114 12.75 -0.71 -2.46
C GLN A 114 11.73 0.06 -3.28
N PRO A 115 11.63 1.38 -3.09
CA PRO A 115 10.65 2.19 -3.80
C PRO A 115 11.00 2.34 -5.28
N LEU A 116 9.98 2.27 -6.13
CA LEU A 116 10.05 2.55 -7.55
C LEU A 116 9.57 3.97 -7.86
N PRO A 117 10.01 4.57 -8.97
CA PRO A 117 9.51 5.86 -9.43
C PRO A 117 7.99 5.82 -9.65
N ARG A 118 7.26 6.81 -9.13
CA ARG A 118 5.78 6.88 -9.21
C ARG A 118 5.22 6.92 -10.63
N SER A 119 5.98 7.45 -11.58
CA SER A 119 5.62 7.47 -12.99
C SER A 119 5.84 6.13 -13.69
N GLY A 120 6.46 5.17 -13.00
CA GLY A 120 6.75 3.85 -13.54
C GLY A 120 5.47 3.05 -13.82
N ARG A 121 5.52 2.29 -14.92
CA ARG A 121 4.50 1.30 -15.30
C ARG A 121 5.21 -0.03 -15.51
N PRO A 122 5.69 -0.67 -14.44
CA PRO A 122 6.41 -1.93 -14.59
C PRO A 122 5.48 -3.02 -15.11
N VAL A 123 6.03 -3.83 -16.01
CA VAL A 123 5.36 -5.05 -16.45
C VAL A 123 5.60 -6.14 -15.41
N VAL A 124 4.52 -6.72 -14.92
CA VAL A 124 4.51 -7.82 -13.95
C VAL A 124 4.03 -9.07 -14.64
N ILE A 125 4.82 -10.13 -14.55
CA ILE A 125 4.48 -11.45 -15.04
C ILE A 125 4.16 -12.33 -13.83
N LEU A 126 2.95 -12.89 -13.81
CA LEU A 126 2.48 -13.81 -12.78
C LEU A 126 2.29 -15.18 -13.38
N SER A 127 2.84 -16.21 -12.72
CA SER A 127 2.69 -17.59 -13.16
C SER A 127 2.09 -18.45 -12.06
N ALA A 128 0.94 -19.06 -12.35
CA ALA A 128 0.23 -20.00 -11.49
C ALA A 128 0.23 -21.38 -12.16
N GLY A 129 1.06 -22.29 -11.67
CA GLY A 129 1.32 -23.56 -12.36
C GLY A 129 1.94 -23.33 -13.75
N SER A 130 1.30 -23.86 -14.79
CA SER A 130 1.75 -23.69 -16.19
C SER A 130 1.21 -22.44 -16.87
N LYS A 131 0.25 -21.73 -16.24
CA LYS A 131 -0.35 -20.51 -16.80
C LYS A 131 0.45 -19.30 -16.42
N GLN A 132 0.80 -18.48 -17.41
CA GLN A 132 1.49 -17.22 -17.25
C GLN A 132 0.63 -16.09 -17.79
N THR A 133 0.56 -14.98 -17.04
CA THR A 133 -0.18 -13.78 -17.43
C THR A 133 0.66 -12.55 -17.16
N GLU A 134 0.63 -11.61 -18.08
CA GLU A 134 1.34 -10.35 -18.02
C GLU A 134 0.38 -9.20 -17.69
N PHE A 135 0.83 -8.29 -16.82
CA PHE A 135 0.06 -7.12 -16.37
C PHE A 135 0.94 -5.87 -16.38
N GLU A 136 0.39 -4.74 -16.79
CA GLU A 136 0.97 -3.44 -16.50
C GLU A 136 0.51 -2.99 -15.12
N ALA A 137 1.45 -2.78 -14.18
CA ALA A 137 1.16 -2.36 -12.83
C ALA A 137 1.30 -0.84 -12.65
N SER A 138 0.60 -0.29 -11.67
CA SER A 138 0.72 1.10 -11.24
C SER A 138 1.50 1.20 -9.95
N VAL A 139 2.51 2.07 -9.90
CA VAL A 139 3.26 2.34 -8.66
C VAL A 139 2.41 3.21 -7.74
N LEU A 140 2.16 2.77 -6.51
CA LEU A 140 1.41 3.53 -5.51
C LEU A 140 2.25 4.67 -4.92
N GLN A 141 1.61 5.57 -4.14
CA GLN A 141 2.22 6.83 -3.67
C GLN A 141 3.52 6.65 -2.89
N THR A 142 3.67 5.57 -2.13
CA THR A 142 4.89 5.27 -1.37
C THR A 142 6.06 4.82 -2.25
N GLY A 143 5.77 4.35 -3.47
CA GLY A 143 6.75 3.70 -4.34
C GLY A 143 7.01 2.23 -4.01
N GLU A 144 6.63 1.78 -2.82
CA GLU A 144 6.91 0.44 -2.28
C GLU A 144 5.79 -0.56 -2.56
N ALA A 145 4.81 -0.17 -3.36
CA ALA A 145 3.68 -1.02 -3.69
C ALA A 145 3.27 -0.87 -5.15
N LEU A 146 2.96 -1.99 -5.78
CA LEU A 146 2.47 -2.10 -7.15
C LEU A 146 1.04 -2.58 -7.15
N LEU A 147 0.13 -1.72 -7.58
CA LEU A 147 -1.26 -2.08 -7.81
C LEU A 147 -1.40 -2.73 -9.17
N LEU A 148 -1.94 -3.95 -9.19
CA LEU A 148 -2.24 -4.67 -10.42
C LEU A 148 -3.65 -4.32 -10.92
N PRO A 149 -3.92 -4.52 -12.23
CA PRO A 149 -5.26 -4.38 -12.79
C PRO A 149 -6.28 -5.32 -12.14
N GLN A 150 -7.56 -4.96 -12.19
CA GLN A 150 -8.65 -5.75 -11.61
C GLN A 150 -8.71 -7.20 -12.14
N THR A 151 -8.23 -7.43 -13.37
CA THR A 151 -8.13 -8.76 -13.96
C THR A 151 -7.24 -9.70 -13.16
N ALA A 152 -6.17 -9.21 -12.53
CA ALA A 152 -5.31 -10.01 -11.65
C ALA A 152 -6.08 -10.48 -10.41
N SER A 153 -6.87 -9.61 -9.79
CA SER A 153 -7.74 -9.99 -8.66
C SER A 153 -8.82 -11.00 -9.06
N THR A 154 -9.37 -10.88 -10.27
CA THR A 154 -10.34 -11.85 -10.80
C THR A 154 -9.71 -13.24 -10.94
N LEU A 155 -8.49 -13.33 -11.46
CA LEU A 155 -7.76 -14.61 -11.55
C LEU A 155 -7.48 -15.19 -10.16
N ALA A 156 -7.11 -14.36 -9.19
CA ALA A 156 -6.89 -14.79 -7.82
C ALA A 156 -8.15 -15.37 -7.16
N ILE A 157 -9.30 -14.73 -7.38
CA ILE A 157 -10.60 -15.20 -6.86
C ILE A 157 -11.05 -16.51 -7.54
N GLY A 158 -10.69 -16.72 -8.78
CA GLY A 158 -11.11 -17.88 -9.59
C GLY A 158 -10.02 -18.94 -9.72
N GLU A 159 -9.10 -18.72 -10.63
CA GLU A 159 -8.21 -19.78 -11.15
C GLU A 159 -7.07 -20.16 -10.22
N TRP A 160 -6.54 -19.23 -9.41
CA TRP A 160 -5.33 -19.48 -8.61
C TRP A 160 -5.58 -20.18 -7.27
N GLN A 161 -6.84 -20.34 -6.87
CA GLN A 161 -7.19 -20.90 -5.56
C GLN A 161 -6.71 -22.36 -5.37
N SER A 162 -6.53 -23.10 -6.45
CA SER A 162 -6.00 -24.48 -6.41
C SER A 162 -4.50 -24.57 -6.57
N THR A 163 -3.81 -23.46 -6.78
CA THR A 163 -2.37 -23.39 -7.00
C THR A 163 -1.65 -23.19 -5.66
N PRO A 164 -0.58 -23.94 -5.35
CA PRO A 164 0.11 -23.78 -4.07
C PRO A 164 0.99 -22.54 -4.00
N GLU A 165 1.46 -22.05 -5.17
CA GLU A 165 2.45 -20.99 -5.26
C GLU A 165 2.21 -20.13 -6.50
N LEU A 166 2.43 -18.83 -6.36
CA LEU A 166 2.42 -17.84 -7.44
C LEU A 166 3.84 -17.35 -7.68
N SER A 167 4.40 -17.59 -8.86
CA SER A 167 5.68 -16.98 -9.26
C SER A 167 5.44 -15.57 -9.75
N VAL A 168 6.30 -14.65 -9.35
CA VAL A 168 6.24 -13.22 -9.66
C VAL A 168 7.54 -12.81 -10.36
N GLN A 169 7.43 -12.10 -11.48
CA GLN A 169 8.55 -11.39 -12.08
C GLN A 169 8.12 -9.95 -12.40
N ILE A 170 8.89 -8.98 -11.91
CA ILE A 170 8.66 -7.56 -12.13
C ILE A 170 9.77 -7.05 -13.02
N ASN A 171 9.45 -6.63 -14.23
CA ASN A 171 10.41 -6.14 -15.21
C ASN A 171 10.73 -4.66 -14.94
N ILE A 172 11.90 -4.41 -14.36
CA ILE A 172 12.44 -3.09 -14.07
C ILE A 172 13.92 -3.01 -14.47
N LYS A 173 14.46 -1.80 -14.53
CA LYS A 173 15.90 -1.58 -14.72
C LYS A 173 16.59 -1.44 -13.35
N PRO A 174 17.81 -1.95 -13.13
CA PRO A 174 18.70 -2.58 -14.13
C PRO A 174 18.40 -4.04 -14.43
N GLY A 175 17.56 -4.73 -13.65
CA GLY A 175 17.20 -6.12 -13.83
C GLY A 175 15.86 -6.46 -13.20
N PRO A 176 15.23 -7.57 -13.60
CA PRO A 176 13.94 -7.97 -13.06
C PRO A 176 14.06 -8.38 -11.58
N ILE A 177 13.02 -8.08 -10.80
CA ILE A 177 12.81 -8.65 -9.46
C ILE A 177 11.97 -9.91 -9.63
N ARG A 178 12.42 -11.03 -9.05
CA ARG A 178 11.71 -12.32 -9.10
C ARG A 178 11.43 -12.82 -7.71
N GLY A 179 10.37 -13.62 -7.59
CA GLY A 179 10.05 -14.28 -6.34
C GLY A 179 8.88 -15.24 -6.46
N ALA A 180 8.64 -15.96 -5.38
CA ALA A 180 7.55 -16.89 -5.24
C ALA A 180 6.75 -16.56 -3.98
N VAL A 181 5.44 -16.53 -4.10
CA VAL A 181 4.53 -16.32 -2.98
C VAL A 181 3.71 -17.58 -2.78
N PRO A 182 3.81 -18.24 -1.62
CA PRO A 182 2.90 -19.32 -1.29
C PRO A 182 1.48 -18.79 -1.23
N ILE A 183 0.54 -19.41 -1.95
CA ILE A 183 -0.85 -18.98 -1.98
C ILE A 183 -1.82 -20.06 -1.48
N ALA A 184 -1.30 -21.08 -0.81
CA ALA A 184 -2.13 -22.04 -0.09
C ALA A 184 -3.06 -21.29 0.89
N GLY A 185 -4.34 -21.65 0.95
CA GLY A 185 -5.32 -20.95 1.79
C GLY A 185 -5.83 -19.61 1.27
N LEU A 186 -5.47 -19.20 0.05
CA LEU A 186 -5.92 -17.95 -0.59
C LEU A 186 -7.44 -17.79 -0.56
N SER A 187 -8.21 -18.86 -0.83
CA SER A 187 -9.68 -18.78 -0.84
C SER A 187 -10.25 -18.38 0.54
N ASN A 188 -9.68 -18.93 1.62
CA ASN A 188 -10.05 -18.56 2.98
C ASN A 188 -9.66 -17.12 3.29
N ALA A 189 -8.44 -16.71 2.92
CA ALA A 189 -7.98 -15.33 3.11
C ALA A 189 -8.87 -14.32 2.40
N LEU A 190 -9.24 -14.57 1.15
CA LEU A 190 -10.15 -13.69 0.38
C LEU A 190 -11.57 -13.67 0.95
N ARG A 191 -12.05 -14.79 1.49
CA ARG A 191 -13.33 -14.83 2.20
C ARG A 191 -13.30 -13.97 3.45
N TYR A 192 -12.25 -14.06 4.28
CA TYR A 192 -12.07 -13.19 5.43
C TYR A 192 -11.97 -11.71 5.03
N LEU A 193 -11.24 -11.41 3.95
CA LEU A 193 -11.16 -10.06 3.44
C LEU A 193 -12.55 -9.53 3.07
N SER A 194 -13.32 -10.27 2.27
CA SER A 194 -14.66 -9.83 1.83
C SER A 194 -15.63 -9.59 2.97
N GLN A 195 -15.56 -10.40 4.04
CA GLN A 195 -16.40 -10.25 5.25
C GLN A 195 -16.02 -9.00 6.09
N ASN A 196 -14.81 -8.50 5.92
CA ASN A 196 -14.30 -7.36 6.68
C ASN A 196 -14.16 -6.08 5.84
N CYS A 197 -14.45 -6.14 4.53
CA CYS A 197 -14.53 -4.95 3.72
C CYS A 197 -15.68 -4.06 4.19
N PRO A 198 -15.45 -2.74 4.35
CA PRO A 198 -16.52 -1.82 4.73
C PRO A 198 -17.63 -1.87 3.68
N ALA A 199 -18.88 -1.88 4.17
CA ALA A 199 -20.04 -1.72 3.30
C ALA A 199 -19.96 -0.38 2.57
N ARG A 200 -20.28 -0.38 1.29
CA ARG A 200 -20.27 0.81 0.42
C ARG A 200 -21.62 1.46 0.36
#